data_abf95b0276a7bbd1eedcaaba001c6149
#
_entry.id   abf95b0276a7bbd1eedcaaba001c6149
#
_cell.length_a   1.000
_cell.length_b   1.000
_cell.length_c   1.000
_cell.angle_alpha   90.00
_cell.angle_beta   90.00
_cell.angle_gamma   90.00
#
_symmetry.space_group_name_H-M   'P 1'
#
loop_
_entity.id
_entity.type
_entity.pdbx_description
1 polymer ?
#
loop_
_entity_poly.entity_id
_entity_poly.type
_entity_poly.pdbx_seq_one_letter_code
_entity_poly.pdbx_strand_id
1 'polypeptide(L)'
;MKTQIKRFLLTLGFMTRIPVNVDLGEVKDEDMHKGFLYYPVVGLILGLCDMAVFLLVSLILPEVFGILFAMLANLCLTGAFHLDGLSDTADGIYSARTRERMLEIMKDSRIGTNGAVAMCFDLALKFAGIYYSDIRWLMILLMPIAGKMVQGAIVYKAIYPREKGIGIYVGTVSLGTVIGTVILGLIAMVLAFSCWGVLIFAILFGFAYLFRVYITGKIGGITGDVMGAGNELAEVLLLLVVIVLTKYTGMTSLSLFPF
;
A
#
# COMPACT_ATOMS: atom_id res chain seq x y z
N MET A 1 10.23 15.42 -22.50
CA MET A 1 10.56 14.58 -21.34
C MET A 1 10.48 13.12 -21.75
N LYS A 2 11.40 12.24 -21.31
CA LYS A 2 11.34 10.81 -21.65
C LYS A 2 10.05 10.22 -21.06
N THR A 3 9.31 9.45 -21.85
CA THR A 3 7.98 8.89 -21.51
C THR A 3 7.94 8.18 -20.14
N GLN A 4 9.02 7.51 -19.76
CA GLN A 4 9.10 6.80 -18.48
C GLN A 4 9.16 7.76 -17.28
N ILE A 5 9.92 8.87 -17.38
CA ILE A 5 9.97 9.90 -16.34
C ILE A 5 8.60 10.55 -16.17
N LYS A 6 7.89 10.83 -17.26
CA LYS A 6 6.52 11.34 -17.23
C LYS A 6 5.60 10.41 -16.44
N ARG A 7 5.59 9.10 -16.75
CA ARG A 7 4.75 8.09 -16.08
C ARG A 7 5.08 7.97 -14.59
N PHE A 8 6.36 7.99 -14.24
CA PHE A 8 6.80 7.99 -12.85
C PHE A 8 6.29 9.25 -12.10
N LEU A 9 6.48 10.43 -12.67
CA LEU A 9 6.05 11.69 -12.05
C LEU A 9 4.52 11.78 -11.93
N LEU A 10 3.76 11.28 -12.93
CA LEU A 10 2.31 11.15 -12.83
C LEU A 10 1.89 10.26 -11.66
N THR A 11 2.55 9.10 -11.52
CA THR A 11 2.26 8.15 -10.43
C THR A 11 2.61 8.74 -9.07
N LEU A 12 3.77 9.41 -8.96
CA LEU A 12 4.20 10.09 -7.74
C LEU A 12 3.19 11.17 -7.32
N GLY A 13 2.82 12.06 -8.23
CA GLY A 13 1.85 13.13 -7.96
C GLY A 13 0.43 12.62 -7.69
N PHE A 14 0.05 11.47 -8.27
CA PHE A 14 -1.24 10.84 -8.00
C PHE A 14 -1.30 10.21 -6.60
N MET A 15 -0.22 9.54 -6.17
CA MET A 15 -0.20 8.77 -4.92
C MET A 15 0.30 9.55 -3.71
N THR A 16 0.85 10.74 -3.92
CA THR A 16 1.46 11.54 -2.86
C THR A 16 1.09 13.01 -2.97
N ARG A 17 1.30 13.73 -1.89
CA ARG A 17 1.21 15.20 -1.85
C ARG A 17 2.54 15.87 -2.22
N ILE A 18 3.54 15.11 -2.66
CA ILE A 18 4.81 15.65 -3.13
C ILE A 18 4.53 16.48 -4.41
N PRO A 19 4.88 17.77 -4.42
CA PRO A 19 4.56 18.62 -5.55
C PRO A 19 5.38 18.25 -6.79
N VAL A 20 4.70 17.96 -7.89
CA VAL A 20 5.30 17.70 -9.20
C VAL A 20 5.09 18.97 -10.05
N ASN A 21 5.98 19.94 -9.92
CA ASN A 21 5.90 21.24 -10.62
C ASN A 21 6.59 21.19 -12.00
N VAL A 22 6.25 20.20 -12.81
CA VAL A 22 6.80 20.00 -14.15
C VAL A 22 5.63 19.87 -15.14
N ASP A 23 5.73 20.58 -16.27
CA ASP A 23 4.78 20.38 -17.36
C ASP A 23 4.93 18.93 -17.92
N LEU A 24 3.94 18.12 -17.67
CA LEU A 24 3.87 16.73 -18.11
C LEU A 24 3.32 16.60 -19.55
N GLY A 25 2.87 17.71 -20.15
CA GLY A 25 2.22 17.72 -21.45
C GLY A 25 0.89 16.92 -21.47
N GLU A 26 0.44 16.50 -22.63
CA GLU A 26 -0.77 15.69 -22.77
C GLU A 26 -0.63 14.35 -22.03
N VAL A 27 -1.52 14.08 -21.08
CA VAL A 27 -1.60 12.82 -20.33
C VAL A 27 -2.55 11.88 -21.03
N LYS A 28 -2.07 10.72 -21.44
CA LYS A 28 -2.86 9.67 -22.09
C LYS A 28 -3.22 8.57 -21.07
N ASP A 29 -4.34 7.89 -21.33
CA ASP A 29 -4.77 6.75 -20.51
C ASP A 29 -3.66 5.69 -20.37
N GLU A 30 -2.90 5.47 -21.45
CA GLU A 30 -1.73 4.56 -21.43
C GLU A 30 -0.67 4.96 -20.41
N ASP A 31 -0.48 6.26 -20.16
CA ASP A 31 0.50 6.73 -19.18
C ASP A 31 0.05 6.38 -17.76
N MET A 32 -1.26 6.44 -17.49
CA MET A 32 -1.83 6.00 -16.21
C MET A 32 -1.71 4.49 -16.02
N HIS A 33 -2.06 3.67 -17.04
CA HIS A 33 -1.96 2.21 -16.97
C HIS A 33 -0.53 1.72 -16.77
N LYS A 34 0.42 2.30 -17.49
CA LYS A 34 1.85 1.96 -17.36
C LYS A 34 2.48 2.57 -16.11
N GLY A 35 1.84 3.57 -15.50
CA GLY A 35 2.21 4.14 -14.21
C GLY A 35 2.23 3.12 -13.07
N PHE A 36 1.38 2.09 -13.13
CA PHE A 36 1.35 1.02 -12.12
C PHE A 36 2.70 0.33 -11.91
N LEU A 37 3.57 0.29 -12.92
CA LEU A 37 4.93 -0.21 -12.79
C LEU A 37 5.72 0.51 -11.69
N TYR A 38 5.45 1.79 -11.48
CA TYR A 38 6.19 2.63 -10.53
C TYR A 38 5.61 2.61 -9.11
N TYR A 39 4.54 1.86 -8.85
CA TYR A 39 3.92 1.77 -7.53
C TYR A 39 4.92 1.38 -6.43
N PRO A 40 5.70 0.29 -6.55
CA PRO A 40 6.71 -0.05 -5.54
C PRO A 40 7.84 0.98 -5.43
N VAL A 41 8.15 1.71 -6.52
CA VAL A 41 9.15 2.80 -6.49
C VAL A 41 8.64 3.99 -5.69
N VAL A 42 7.36 4.35 -5.85
CA VAL A 42 6.71 5.36 -4.99
C VAL A 42 6.65 4.87 -3.54
N GLY A 43 6.36 3.58 -3.32
CA GLY A 43 6.44 2.96 -1.99
C GLY A 43 7.83 3.09 -1.36
N LEU A 44 8.89 2.87 -2.15
CA LEU A 44 10.27 3.07 -1.68
C LEU A 44 10.54 4.52 -1.28
N ILE A 45 10.09 5.48 -2.08
CA ILE A 45 10.25 6.93 -1.75
C ILE A 45 9.52 7.26 -0.45
N LEU A 46 8.28 6.83 -0.29
CA LEU A 46 7.52 7.01 0.94
C LEU A 46 8.23 6.37 2.14
N GLY A 47 8.63 5.11 2.01
CA GLY A 47 9.35 4.39 3.06
C GLY A 47 10.68 5.04 3.46
N LEU A 48 11.43 5.61 2.49
CA LEU A 48 12.65 6.37 2.79
C LEU A 48 12.35 7.67 3.54
N CYS A 49 11.29 8.39 3.18
CA CYS A 49 10.85 9.58 3.91
C CYS A 49 10.42 9.23 5.34
N ASP A 50 9.60 8.19 5.50
CA ASP A 50 9.10 7.73 6.79
C ASP A 50 10.25 7.27 7.69
N MET A 51 11.19 6.50 7.14
CA MET A 51 12.41 6.06 7.83
C MET A 51 13.28 7.24 8.25
N ALA A 52 13.46 8.24 7.39
CA ALA A 52 14.21 9.45 7.73
C ALA A 52 13.56 10.18 8.90
N VAL A 53 12.23 10.32 8.93
CA VAL A 53 11.50 10.93 10.04
C VAL A 53 11.68 10.09 11.32
N PHE A 54 11.54 8.76 11.23
CA PHE A 54 11.79 7.87 12.35
C PHE A 54 13.17 8.08 12.96
N LEU A 55 14.21 8.04 12.15
CA LEU A 55 15.59 8.18 12.60
C LEU A 55 15.86 9.57 13.22
N LEU A 56 15.42 10.64 12.56
CA LEU A 56 15.63 12.02 13.05
C LEU A 56 14.92 12.28 14.39
N VAL A 57 13.67 11.83 14.52
CA VAL A 57 12.90 11.99 15.77
C VAL A 57 13.52 11.16 16.89
N SER A 58 13.97 9.94 16.59
CA SER A 58 14.58 9.03 17.56
C SER A 58 15.96 9.50 18.07
N LEU A 59 16.60 10.46 17.39
CA LEU A 59 17.79 11.12 17.93
C LEU A 59 17.49 12.04 19.14
N ILE A 60 16.26 12.51 19.26
CA ILE A 60 15.88 13.54 20.26
C ILE A 60 14.88 12.97 21.26
N LEU A 61 13.97 12.11 20.81
CA LEU A 61 12.88 11.53 21.60
C LEU A 61 13.00 10.00 21.66
N PRO A 62 12.36 9.34 22.63
CA PRO A 62 12.25 7.89 22.62
C PRO A 62 11.70 7.34 21.30
N GLU A 63 12.17 6.19 20.84
CA GLU A 63 11.80 5.58 19.54
C GLU A 63 10.28 5.43 19.32
N VAL A 64 9.50 5.31 20.39
CA VAL A 64 8.02 5.32 20.32
C VAL A 64 7.49 6.55 19.59
N PHE A 65 8.07 7.72 19.85
CA PHE A 65 7.72 8.95 19.16
C PHE A 65 8.21 8.93 17.71
N GLY A 66 9.40 8.37 17.46
CA GLY A 66 9.92 8.15 16.11
C GLY A 66 8.94 7.36 15.25
N ILE A 67 8.38 6.26 15.79
CA ILE A 67 7.36 5.45 15.11
C ILE A 67 6.11 6.28 14.81
N LEU A 68 5.56 6.97 15.82
CA LEU A 68 4.35 7.77 15.66
C LEU A 68 4.52 8.87 14.60
N PHE A 69 5.65 9.56 14.62
CA PHE A 69 5.92 10.63 13.65
C PHE A 69 6.20 10.08 12.24
N ALA A 70 6.80 8.90 12.10
CA ALA A 70 6.95 8.23 10.80
C ALA A 70 5.57 7.85 10.22
N MET A 71 4.69 7.28 11.03
CA MET A 71 3.31 6.97 10.61
C MET A 71 2.54 8.25 10.22
N LEU A 72 2.67 9.32 11.02
CA LEU A 72 2.07 10.60 10.69
C LEU A 72 2.63 11.19 9.39
N ALA A 73 3.93 11.08 9.15
CA ALA A 73 4.56 11.53 7.92
C ALA A 73 4.00 10.80 6.70
N ASN A 74 3.83 9.48 6.78
CA ASN A 74 3.18 8.69 5.72
C ASN A 74 1.76 9.20 5.42
N LEU A 75 0.94 9.41 6.46
CA LEU A 75 -0.41 9.95 6.30
C LEU A 75 -0.40 11.35 5.67
N CYS A 76 0.50 12.22 6.07
CA CYS A 76 0.65 13.55 5.47
C CYS A 76 1.12 13.48 4.02
N LEU A 77 2.12 12.64 3.72
CA LEU A 77 2.67 12.49 2.38
C LEU A 77 1.68 11.87 1.39
N THR A 78 0.84 10.94 1.84
CA THR A 78 -0.22 10.33 1.03
C THR A 78 -1.54 11.09 1.07
N GLY A 79 -1.70 12.03 2.01
CA GLY A 79 -2.98 12.68 2.29
C GLY A 79 -4.01 11.72 2.86
N ALA A 80 -3.57 10.69 3.56
CA ALA A 80 -4.39 9.62 4.16
C ALA A 80 -5.28 8.86 3.14
N PHE A 81 -5.02 8.99 1.85
CA PHE A 81 -5.83 8.48 0.75
C PHE A 81 -6.09 6.96 0.82
N HIS A 82 -5.12 6.18 1.29
CA HIS A 82 -5.27 4.73 1.40
C HIS A 82 -6.05 4.33 2.65
N LEU A 83 -5.80 5.03 3.76
CA LEU A 83 -6.54 4.82 5.02
C LEU A 83 -8.02 5.18 4.86
N ASP A 84 -8.32 6.25 4.11
CA ASP A 84 -9.68 6.61 3.70
C ASP A 84 -10.33 5.47 2.89
N GLY A 85 -9.61 4.93 1.89
CA GLY A 85 -10.08 3.77 1.13
C GLY A 85 -10.33 2.51 1.97
N LEU A 86 -9.54 2.28 3.04
CA LEU A 86 -9.80 1.21 4.00
C LEU A 86 -11.12 1.47 4.76
N SER A 87 -11.31 2.69 5.24
CA SER A 87 -12.53 3.11 5.91
C SER A 87 -13.76 2.91 5.05
N ASP A 88 -13.75 3.45 3.83
CA ASP A 88 -14.85 3.37 2.89
C ASP A 88 -15.19 1.91 2.52
N THR A 89 -14.14 1.10 2.29
CA THR A 89 -14.30 -0.32 1.98
C THR A 89 -14.93 -1.06 3.15
N ALA A 90 -14.50 -0.81 4.38
CA ALA A 90 -15.05 -1.44 5.57
C ALA A 90 -16.53 -1.01 5.79
N ASP A 91 -16.82 0.27 5.68
CA ASP A 91 -18.20 0.77 5.82
C ASP A 91 -19.10 0.18 4.73
N GLY A 92 -18.66 0.15 3.49
CA GLY A 92 -19.46 -0.43 2.40
C GLY A 92 -19.78 -1.90 2.61
N ILE A 93 -18.75 -2.71 2.86
CA ILE A 93 -18.87 -4.18 2.88
C ILE A 93 -19.61 -4.69 4.11
N TYR A 94 -19.41 -4.07 5.27
CA TYR A 94 -19.98 -4.55 6.53
C TYR A 94 -21.30 -3.87 6.93
N SER A 95 -21.72 -2.78 6.26
CA SER A 95 -22.95 -2.05 6.59
C SER A 95 -24.13 -2.37 5.67
N ALA A 96 -23.93 -3.08 4.55
CA ALA A 96 -25.00 -3.36 3.60
C ALA A 96 -24.97 -4.80 3.09
N ARG A 97 -26.10 -5.24 2.52
CA ARG A 97 -26.25 -6.60 1.97
C ARG A 97 -26.26 -6.63 0.45
N THR A 98 -26.69 -5.53 -0.21
CA THR A 98 -26.73 -5.44 -1.67
C THR A 98 -25.49 -4.73 -2.20
N ARG A 99 -25.02 -5.15 -3.37
CA ARG A 99 -23.87 -4.59 -4.07
C ARG A 99 -24.03 -3.08 -4.30
N GLU A 100 -25.18 -2.67 -4.79
CA GLU A 100 -25.48 -1.28 -5.12
C GLU A 100 -25.35 -0.40 -3.88
N ARG A 101 -25.92 -0.86 -2.75
CA ARG A 101 -25.85 -0.14 -1.48
C ARG A 101 -24.45 -0.09 -0.89
N MET A 102 -23.67 -1.17 -1.03
CA MET A 102 -22.25 -1.17 -0.64
C MET A 102 -21.48 -0.09 -1.40
N LEU A 103 -21.62 -0.04 -2.74
CA LEU A 103 -20.95 0.94 -3.59
C LEU A 103 -21.44 2.37 -3.36
N GLU A 104 -22.69 2.56 -2.92
CA GLU A 104 -23.21 3.86 -2.54
C GLU A 104 -22.59 4.35 -1.22
N ILE A 105 -22.53 3.49 -0.20
CA ILE A 105 -21.91 3.80 1.11
C ILE A 105 -20.43 4.17 0.92
N MET A 106 -19.70 3.43 0.10
CA MET A 106 -18.28 3.71 -0.22
C MET A 106 -18.06 5.06 -0.95
N LYS A 107 -19.09 5.77 -1.34
CA LYS A 107 -19.01 7.14 -1.92
C LYS A 107 -19.44 8.21 -0.93
N ASP A 108 -19.98 7.83 0.20
CA ASP A 108 -20.42 8.78 1.23
C ASP A 108 -19.19 9.28 2.00
N SER A 109 -19.00 10.59 2.07
CA SER A 109 -17.88 11.20 2.79
C SER A 109 -17.97 11.10 4.32
N ARG A 110 -19.06 10.54 4.85
CA ARG A 110 -19.25 10.31 6.29
C ARG A 110 -18.62 8.99 6.71
N ILE A 111 -17.83 9.03 7.76
CA ILE A 111 -17.24 7.83 8.35
C ILE A 111 -18.30 7.11 9.18
N GLY A 112 -18.52 5.83 8.87
CA GLY A 112 -19.35 4.94 9.67
C GLY A 112 -18.54 4.23 10.76
N THR A 113 -19.23 3.46 11.59
CA THR A 113 -18.59 2.73 12.70
C THR A 113 -17.59 1.68 12.22
N ASN A 114 -17.90 0.96 11.13
CA ASN A 114 -17.00 -0.07 10.61
C ASN A 114 -15.71 0.53 10.05
N GLY A 115 -15.81 1.67 9.35
CA GLY A 115 -14.66 2.43 8.86
C GLY A 115 -13.80 2.96 10.00
N ALA A 116 -14.42 3.58 11.01
CA ALA A 116 -13.70 4.07 12.18
C ALA A 116 -12.94 2.94 12.91
N VAL A 117 -13.59 1.79 13.14
CA VAL A 117 -12.94 0.62 13.75
C VAL A 117 -11.80 0.12 12.88
N ALA A 118 -12.00 -0.01 11.56
CA ALA A 118 -10.95 -0.47 10.64
C ALA A 118 -9.72 0.43 10.70
N MET A 119 -9.89 1.76 10.64
CA MET A 119 -8.78 2.71 10.74
C MET A 119 -8.06 2.63 12.10
N CYS A 120 -8.80 2.56 13.21
CA CYS A 120 -8.21 2.47 14.54
C CYS A 120 -7.36 1.21 14.70
N PHE A 121 -7.86 0.06 14.25
CA PHE A 121 -7.13 -1.19 14.33
C PHE A 121 -5.95 -1.24 13.36
N ASP A 122 -6.08 -0.69 12.15
CA ASP A 122 -4.97 -0.59 11.20
C ASP A 122 -3.79 0.18 11.81
N LEU A 123 -4.04 1.39 12.29
CA LEU A 123 -3.02 2.23 12.90
C LEU A 123 -2.43 1.59 14.17
N ALA A 124 -3.26 0.99 15.02
CA ALA A 124 -2.80 0.31 16.22
C ALA A 124 -1.93 -0.91 15.90
N LEU A 125 -2.31 -1.73 14.90
CA LEU A 125 -1.55 -2.90 14.49
C LEU A 125 -0.23 -2.51 13.81
N LYS A 126 -0.22 -1.46 12.99
CA LYS A 126 1.02 -0.92 12.40
C LYS A 126 1.96 -0.42 13.50
N PHE A 127 1.46 0.40 14.42
CA PHE A 127 2.25 0.87 15.55
C PHE A 127 2.83 -0.30 16.36
N ALA A 128 1.98 -1.25 16.77
CA ALA A 128 2.41 -2.41 17.55
C ALA A 128 3.42 -3.27 16.77
N GLY A 129 3.15 -3.51 15.48
CA GLY A 129 4.02 -4.31 14.61
C GLY A 129 5.41 -3.69 14.46
N ILE A 130 5.51 -2.38 14.29
CA ILE A 130 6.80 -1.68 14.24
C ILE A 130 7.47 -1.71 15.62
N TYR A 131 6.72 -1.40 16.68
CA TYR A 131 7.25 -1.31 18.04
C TYR A 131 7.88 -2.62 18.52
N TYR A 132 7.23 -3.75 18.26
CA TYR A 132 7.72 -5.09 18.65
C TYR A 132 8.75 -5.68 17.68
N SER A 133 9.02 -5.03 16.55
CA SER A 133 10.06 -5.46 15.62
C SER A 133 11.45 -5.01 16.11
N ASP A 134 12.45 -5.90 16.03
CA ASP A 134 13.84 -5.54 16.29
C ASP A 134 14.48 -4.74 15.15
N ILE A 135 13.83 -4.71 14.00
CA ILE A 135 14.29 -4.03 12.77
C ILE A 135 13.31 -2.93 12.35
N ARG A 136 12.93 -2.05 13.29
CA ARG A 136 11.90 -1.01 13.12
C ARG A 136 12.07 -0.17 11.88
N TRP A 137 13.29 0.35 11.65
CA TRP A 137 13.62 1.17 10.48
C TRP A 137 13.37 0.44 9.16
N LEU A 138 13.67 -0.88 9.11
CA LEU A 138 13.46 -1.68 7.91
C LEU A 138 11.97 -1.96 7.70
N MET A 139 11.21 -2.18 8.77
CA MET A 139 9.75 -2.33 8.68
C MET A 139 9.09 -1.06 8.15
N ILE A 140 9.47 0.10 8.68
CA ILE A 140 8.98 1.41 8.21
C ILE A 140 9.30 1.60 6.71
N LEU A 141 10.51 1.23 6.28
CA LEU A 141 10.92 1.31 4.88
C LEU A 141 10.10 0.38 3.96
N LEU A 142 9.84 -0.86 4.40
CA LEU A 142 9.26 -1.89 3.53
C LEU A 142 7.71 -1.86 3.48
N MET A 143 7.05 -1.35 4.51
CA MET A 143 5.58 -1.29 4.55
C MET A 143 4.98 -0.64 3.30
N PRO A 144 5.36 0.60 2.91
CA PRO A 144 4.77 1.23 1.73
C PRO A 144 5.10 0.48 0.43
N ILE A 145 6.24 -0.21 0.35
CA ILE A 145 6.59 -1.03 -0.82
C ILE A 145 5.65 -2.23 -0.94
N ALA A 146 5.38 -2.92 0.17
CA ALA A 146 4.48 -4.06 0.21
C ALA A 146 3.04 -3.66 -0.16
N GLY A 147 2.55 -2.57 0.42
CA GLY A 147 1.24 -2.01 0.10
C GLY A 147 1.09 -1.68 -1.39
N LYS A 148 2.05 -0.97 -1.96
CA LYS A 148 2.04 -0.60 -3.38
C LYS A 148 2.19 -1.79 -4.32
N MET A 149 2.96 -2.81 -3.95
CA MET A 149 3.03 -4.07 -4.70
C MET A 149 1.64 -4.74 -4.75
N VAL A 150 0.96 -4.85 -3.61
CA VAL A 150 -0.38 -5.47 -3.54
C VAL A 150 -1.40 -4.66 -4.35
N GLN A 151 -1.39 -3.32 -4.26
CA GLN A 151 -2.23 -2.47 -5.12
C GLN A 151 -2.03 -2.79 -6.60
N GLY A 152 -0.78 -2.94 -7.05
CA GLY A 152 -0.48 -3.28 -8.43
C GLY A 152 -0.84 -4.72 -8.83
N ALA A 153 -0.86 -5.65 -7.87
CA ALA A 153 -1.21 -7.05 -8.13
C ALA A 153 -2.73 -7.26 -8.30
N ILE A 154 -3.56 -6.57 -7.51
CA ILE A 154 -5.02 -6.80 -7.50
C ILE A 154 -5.75 -6.26 -8.74
N VAL A 155 -5.11 -5.39 -9.53
CA VAL A 155 -5.76 -4.70 -10.65
C VAL A 155 -5.77 -5.48 -11.97
N TYR A 156 -4.98 -6.54 -12.10
CA TYR A 156 -4.89 -7.29 -13.36
C TYR A 156 -6.24 -7.88 -13.77
N LYS A 157 -6.76 -7.46 -14.94
CA LYS A 157 -8.08 -7.87 -15.44
C LYS A 157 -9.21 -7.70 -14.41
N ALA A 158 -9.09 -6.74 -13.50
CA ALA A 158 -10.15 -6.43 -12.57
C ALA A 158 -11.29 -5.68 -13.28
N ILE A 159 -12.51 -5.93 -12.87
CA ILE A 159 -13.68 -5.16 -13.32
C ILE A 159 -13.78 -3.92 -12.44
N TYR A 160 -14.00 -2.76 -13.05
CA TYR A 160 -14.34 -1.56 -12.30
C TYR A 160 -15.86 -1.49 -12.12
N PRO A 161 -16.38 -1.56 -10.88
CA PRO A 161 -17.81 -1.77 -10.64
C PRO A 161 -18.65 -0.48 -10.66
N ARG A 162 -18.06 0.68 -11.02
CA ARG A 162 -18.72 1.99 -11.09
C ARG A 162 -18.72 2.52 -12.54
N GLU A 163 -19.71 3.35 -12.89
CA GLU A 163 -19.79 3.98 -14.23
C GLU A 163 -18.75 5.10 -14.44
N LYS A 164 -18.35 5.78 -13.35
CA LYS A 164 -17.43 6.92 -13.38
C LYS A 164 -16.45 6.85 -12.21
N GLY A 165 -15.24 7.35 -12.41
CA GLY A 165 -14.21 7.47 -11.38
C GLY A 165 -12.82 7.15 -11.93
N ILE A 166 -11.80 7.53 -11.18
CA ILE A 166 -10.38 7.35 -11.53
C ILE A 166 -10.03 5.86 -11.70
N GLY A 167 -10.74 4.97 -11.00
CA GLY A 167 -10.54 3.52 -11.09
C GLY A 167 -10.97 2.88 -12.42
N ILE A 168 -11.48 3.62 -13.39
CA ILE A 168 -11.86 3.10 -14.73
C ILE A 168 -10.63 2.47 -15.44
N TYR A 169 -9.43 2.89 -15.07
CA TYR A 169 -8.17 2.35 -15.58
C TYR A 169 -7.78 1.00 -14.96
N VAL A 170 -8.42 0.54 -13.88
CA VAL A 170 -8.05 -0.67 -13.13
C VAL A 170 -8.11 -1.88 -14.06
N GLY A 171 -8.93 -2.25 -14.78
CA GLY A 171 -8.98 -3.51 -15.58
C GLY A 171 -8.11 -3.53 -16.83
N THR A 172 -7.55 -2.40 -17.23
CA THR A 172 -6.84 -2.23 -18.50
C THR A 172 -5.32 -2.31 -18.37
N VAL A 173 -4.83 -2.50 -17.13
CA VAL A 173 -3.39 -2.65 -16.85
C VAL A 173 -2.86 -3.93 -17.51
N SER A 174 -1.79 -3.79 -18.31
CA SER A 174 -1.21 -4.91 -19.03
C SER A 174 -0.54 -5.93 -18.08
N LEU A 175 -0.52 -7.20 -18.49
CA LEU A 175 0.17 -8.26 -17.73
C LEU A 175 1.64 -7.90 -17.48
N GLY A 176 2.34 -7.35 -18.48
CA GLY A 176 3.75 -6.95 -18.34
C GLY A 176 3.95 -5.87 -17.27
N THR A 177 3.04 -4.90 -17.17
CA THR A 177 3.08 -3.87 -16.12
C THR A 177 2.90 -4.51 -14.74
N VAL A 178 1.92 -5.39 -14.57
CA VAL A 178 1.67 -6.09 -13.28
C VAL A 178 2.85 -6.97 -12.89
N ILE A 179 3.37 -7.74 -13.84
CA ILE A 179 4.57 -8.58 -13.59
C ILE A 179 5.75 -7.69 -13.14
N GLY A 180 5.99 -6.57 -13.82
CA GLY A 180 7.06 -5.64 -13.42
C GLY A 180 6.86 -5.09 -12.00
N THR A 181 5.63 -4.69 -11.65
CA THR A 181 5.28 -4.22 -10.31
C THR A 181 5.54 -5.31 -9.25
N VAL A 182 5.10 -6.52 -9.52
CA VAL A 182 5.24 -7.67 -8.61
C VAL A 182 6.72 -8.09 -8.46
N ILE A 183 7.50 -8.07 -9.55
CA ILE A 183 8.94 -8.36 -9.50
C ILE A 183 9.69 -7.32 -8.65
N LEU A 184 9.36 -6.03 -8.78
CA LEU A 184 9.98 -4.99 -7.95
C LEU A 184 9.69 -5.22 -6.45
N GLY A 185 8.46 -5.61 -6.10
CA GLY A 185 8.13 -6.00 -4.73
C GLY A 185 8.88 -7.24 -4.25
N LEU A 186 8.99 -8.28 -5.09
CA LEU A 186 9.78 -9.48 -4.78
C LEU A 186 11.25 -9.13 -4.53
N ILE A 187 11.85 -8.32 -5.39
CA ILE A 187 13.24 -7.87 -5.23
C ILE A 187 13.42 -7.18 -3.89
N ALA A 188 12.53 -6.27 -3.51
CA ALA A 188 12.62 -5.57 -2.23
C ALA A 188 12.57 -6.55 -1.04
N MET A 189 11.67 -7.54 -1.05
CA MET A 189 11.57 -8.54 0.02
C MET A 189 12.81 -9.44 0.07
N VAL A 190 13.34 -9.88 -1.08
CA VAL A 190 14.54 -10.72 -1.15
C VAL A 190 15.79 -9.97 -0.71
N LEU A 191 15.94 -8.70 -1.10
CA LEU A 191 17.05 -7.85 -0.62
C LEU A 191 17.00 -7.62 0.90
N ALA A 192 15.81 -7.57 1.49
CA ALA A 192 15.65 -7.36 2.93
C ALA A 192 15.84 -8.66 3.74
N PHE A 193 15.35 -9.80 3.25
CA PHE A 193 15.20 -11.02 4.05
C PHE A 193 15.79 -12.28 3.39
N SER A 194 16.55 -12.14 2.29
CA SER A 194 17.14 -13.28 1.56
C SER A 194 16.08 -14.30 1.13
N CYS A 195 16.28 -15.58 1.38
CA CYS A 195 15.32 -16.64 1.03
C CYS A 195 13.96 -16.49 1.72
N TRP A 196 13.91 -15.94 2.94
CA TRP A 196 12.65 -15.62 3.64
C TRP A 196 11.83 -14.57 2.91
N GLY A 197 12.48 -13.67 2.18
CA GLY A 197 11.82 -12.67 1.34
C GLY A 197 10.92 -13.31 0.27
N VAL A 198 11.26 -14.47 -0.26
CA VAL A 198 10.41 -15.22 -1.19
C VAL A 198 9.15 -15.72 -0.50
N LEU A 199 9.25 -16.22 0.73
CA LEU A 199 8.09 -16.68 1.50
C LEU A 199 7.18 -15.50 1.89
N ILE A 200 7.75 -14.39 2.38
CA ILE A 200 7.01 -13.17 2.69
C ILE A 200 6.27 -12.67 1.46
N PHE A 201 6.95 -12.58 0.34
CA PHE A 201 6.35 -12.21 -0.94
C PHE A 201 5.20 -13.16 -1.33
N ALA A 202 5.39 -14.47 -1.22
CA ALA A 202 4.35 -15.44 -1.55
C ALA A 202 3.10 -15.28 -0.68
N ILE A 203 3.27 -14.97 0.61
CA ILE A 203 2.15 -14.69 1.53
C ILE A 203 1.42 -13.40 1.12
N LEU A 204 2.15 -12.32 0.84
CA LEU A 204 1.57 -11.04 0.39
C LEU A 204 0.84 -11.18 -0.96
N PHE A 205 1.41 -11.94 -1.89
CA PHE A 205 0.79 -12.20 -3.19
C PHE A 205 -0.45 -13.09 -3.06
N GLY A 206 -0.39 -14.11 -2.19
CA GLY A 206 -1.54 -14.94 -1.83
C GLY A 206 -2.67 -14.12 -1.21
N PHE A 207 -2.31 -13.19 -0.30
CA PHE A 207 -3.26 -12.23 0.26
C PHE A 207 -3.89 -11.37 -0.85
N ALA A 208 -3.10 -10.81 -1.75
CA ALA A 208 -3.60 -9.99 -2.86
C ALA A 208 -4.66 -10.76 -3.68
N TYR A 209 -4.39 -12.04 -3.99
CA TYR A 209 -5.33 -12.89 -4.71
C TYR A 209 -6.63 -13.14 -3.92
N LEU A 210 -6.52 -13.56 -2.66
CA LEU A 210 -7.68 -13.86 -1.80
C LEU A 210 -8.53 -12.62 -1.54
N PHE A 211 -7.88 -11.50 -1.24
CA PHE A 211 -8.55 -10.21 -1.03
C PHE A 211 -9.32 -9.78 -2.27
N ARG A 212 -8.68 -9.85 -3.45
CA ARG A 212 -9.36 -9.58 -4.72
C ARG A 212 -10.58 -10.47 -4.95
N VAL A 213 -10.45 -11.79 -4.74
CA VAL A 213 -11.56 -12.74 -4.91
C VAL A 213 -12.71 -12.39 -3.97
N TYR A 214 -12.39 -12.15 -2.69
CA TYR A 214 -13.39 -11.79 -1.68
C TYR A 214 -14.15 -10.52 -2.05
N ILE A 215 -13.41 -9.44 -2.37
CA ILE A 215 -14.01 -8.14 -2.69
C ILE A 215 -14.81 -8.19 -4.00
N THR A 216 -14.28 -8.86 -5.03
CA THR A 216 -15.00 -9.03 -6.30
C THR A 216 -16.32 -9.79 -6.09
N GLY A 217 -16.34 -10.78 -5.21
CA GLY A 217 -17.56 -11.48 -4.82
C GLY A 217 -18.59 -10.61 -4.11
N LYS A 218 -18.15 -9.56 -3.40
CA LYS A 218 -19.02 -8.62 -2.68
C LYS A 218 -19.57 -7.49 -3.58
N ILE A 219 -18.69 -6.78 -4.26
CA ILE A 219 -19.06 -5.56 -5.00
C ILE A 219 -18.90 -5.69 -6.52
N GLY A 220 -18.53 -6.87 -7.01
CA GLY A 220 -18.41 -7.17 -8.44
C GLY A 220 -17.16 -6.63 -9.11
N GLY A 221 -16.15 -6.17 -8.36
CA GLY A 221 -14.91 -5.66 -8.94
C GLY A 221 -14.03 -4.93 -7.93
N ILE A 222 -13.11 -4.10 -8.43
CA ILE A 222 -12.11 -3.35 -7.65
C ILE A 222 -12.32 -1.86 -7.88
N THR A 223 -12.48 -1.09 -6.79
CA THR A 223 -12.51 0.40 -6.80
C THR A 223 -11.16 0.95 -6.33
N GLY A 224 -10.99 2.28 -6.42
CA GLY A 224 -9.83 2.97 -5.83
C GLY A 224 -9.74 2.75 -4.31
N ASP A 225 -10.89 2.79 -3.62
CA ASP A 225 -10.99 2.59 -2.18
C ASP A 225 -10.51 1.19 -1.80
N VAL A 226 -10.93 0.17 -2.55
CA VAL A 226 -10.46 -1.22 -2.38
C VAL A 226 -8.95 -1.33 -2.59
N MET A 227 -8.39 -0.58 -3.53
CA MET A 227 -6.93 -0.55 -3.71
C MET A 227 -6.25 0.05 -2.48
N GLY A 228 -6.82 1.12 -1.92
CA GLY A 228 -6.36 1.71 -0.65
C GLY A 228 -6.44 0.70 0.50
N ALA A 229 -7.59 0.03 0.66
CA ALA A 229 -7.75 -1.02 1.67
C ALA A 229 -6.73 -2.16 1.52
N GLY A 230 -6.48 -2.61 0.29
CA GLY A 230 -5.46 -3.63 0.00
C GLY A 230 -4.05 -3.18 0.37
N ASN A 231 -3.73 -1.88 0.19
CA ASN A 231 -2.46 -1.29 0.62
C ASN A 231 -2.29 -1.38 2.13
N GLU A 232 -3.26 -0.83 2.90
CA GLU A 232 -3.19 -0.76 4.36
C GLU A 232 -3.08 -2.16 4.98
N LEU A 233 -3.95 -3.09 4.55
CA LEU A 233 -3.95 -4.46 5.03
C LEU A 233 -2.68 -5.24 4.68
N ALA A 234 -2.06 -4.95 3.52
CA ALA A 234 -0.78 -5.56 3.14
C ALA A 234 0.38 -5.08 4.01
N GLU A 235 0.37 -3.82 4.42
CA GLU A 235 1.34 -3.23 5.34
C GLU A 235 1.25 -3.90 6.72
N VAL A 236 0.04 -4.05 7.26
CA VAL A 236 -0.20 -4.79 8.51
C VAL A 236 0.24 -6.25 8.38
N LEU A 237 -0.12 -6.92 7.28
CA LEU A 237 0.23 -8.32 7.06
C LEU A 237 1.75 -8.52 7.00
N LEU A 238 2.49 -7.63 6.32
CA LEU A 238 3.95 -7.68 6.31
C LEU A 238 4.53 -7.69 7.72
N LEU A 239 4.08 -6.75 8.57
CA LEU A 239 4.55 -6.65 9.96
C LEU A 239 4.28 -7.93 10.75
N LEU A 240 3.06 -8.45 10.68
CA LEU A 240 2.67 -9.65 11.41
C LEU A 240 3.45 -10.88 10.93
N VAL A 241 3.63 -11.05 9.62
CA VAL A 241 4.40 -12.17 9.06
C VAL A 241 5.85 -12.10 9.50
N VAL A 242 6.49 -10.93 9.43
CA VAL A 242 7.88 -10.77 9.87
C VAL A 242 8.03 -11.08 11.34
N ILE A 243 7.16 -10.59 12.22
CA ILE A 243 7.18 -10.89 13.66
C ILE A 243 7.07 -12.41 13.91
N VAL A 244 6.12 -13.08 13.25
CA VAL A 244 5.92 -14.52 13.37
C VAL A 244 7.17 -15.28 12.92
N LEU A 245 7.72 -14.95 11.74
CA LEU A 245 8.91 -15.62 11.23
C LEU A 245 10.12 -15.39 12.14
N THR A 246 10.36 -14.16 12.58
CA THR A 246 11.45 -13.85 13.52
C THR A 246 11.32 -14.67 14.81
N LYS A 247 10.12 -14.70 15.39
CA LYS A 247 9.86 -15.41 16.67
C LYS A 247 10.05 -16.92 16.58
N TYR A 248 9.57 -17.56 15.52
CA TYR A 248 9.49 -19.02 15.46
C TYR A 248 10.58 -19.69 14.61
N THR A 249 11.27 -18.95 13.75
CA THR A 249 12.29 -19.51 12.85
C THR A 249 13.68 -18.91 13.07
N GLY A 250 13.78 -17.87 13.92
CA GLY A 250 15.03 -17.13 14.09
C GLY A 250 15.43 -16.36 12.82
N MET A 251 14.48 -16.03 11.95
CA MET A 251 14.73 -15.23 10.76
C MET A 251 15.40 -13.91 11.15
N THR A 252 16.52 -13.61 10.52
CA THR A 252 17.18 -12.31 10.62
C THR A 252 17.07 -11.57 9.31
N SER A 253 17.04 -10.24 9.34
CA SER A 253 17.23 -9.43 8.15
C SER A 253 18.64 -9.62 7.61
N LEU A 254 18.84 -9.46 6.29
CA LEU A 254 20.17 -9.26 5.76
C LEU A 254 20.74 -8.00 6.43
N SER A 255 21.70 -8.17 7.32
CA SER A 255 22.39 -7.05 7.97
C SER A 255 23.32 -6.38 6.94
N LEU A 256 22.74 -5.60 6.03
CA LEU A 256 23.50 -4.71 5.17
C LEU A 256 24.10 -3.53 5.96
N PHE A 257 23.60 -3.29 7.17
CA PHE A 257 24.09 -2.28 8.09
C PHE A 257 24.01 -2.81 9.53
N PRO A 258 25.13 -3.18 10.15
CA PRO A 258 25.21 -3.39 11.57
C PRO A 258 25.18 -2.01 12.26
N PHE A 259 24.05 -1.59 12.77
CA PHE A 259 23.93 -0.46 13.71
C PHE A 259 23.39 -0.98 15.03
#